data_403c812e49cdf32e75643553120fc164
#
_entry.id   403c812e49cdf32e75643553120fc164
#
_cell.length_a   1.000
_cell.length_b   1.000
_cell.length_c   1.000
_cell.angle_alpha   90.00
_cell.angle_beta   90.00
_cell.angle_gamma   90.00
#
_symmetry.space_group_name_H-M   'P 1'
#
loop_
_entity.id
_entity.type
_entity.pdbx_description
1 polymer ?
#
loop_
_entity_poly.entity_id
_entity_poly.type
_entity_poly.pdbx_seq_one_letter_code
_entity_poly.pdbx_strand_id
1 'polypeptide(L)'
;MSINVAIDGPAGAGKSTISRRAAQALGFIYVDTGALYRTVGLNALRRGVDLENPEAIAESVKGISVELKYENGEQAVFLNGENVSAFIRTPEASMAASKVSAVPAVREFLFGLQQDIAAKNDCVMDGRDIGTVVLPHAQVKISLPAPAEERARRRYKELIEKGEKVEYENVLAEMKQRDYNDSNRAIAPLRAAPDAITVDTTELSLDESIEKIKNVIKENL
;
A
#
# COMPACT_ATOMS: atom_id res chain seq x y z
N MET A 1 6.15 23.13 8.32
CA MET A 1 5.14 22.08 8.06
C MET A 1 5.78 21.10 7.10
N SER A 2 5.63 19.81 7.34
CA SER A 2 6.08 18.78 6.40
C SER A 2 5.18 18.74 5.17
N ILE A 3 5.76 18.44 4.02
CA ILE A 3 5.04 18.25 2.76
C ILE A 3 4.62 16.78 2.65
N ASN A 4 3.33 16.56 2.44
CA ASN A 4 2.78 15.23 2.34
C ASN A 4 2.07 15.03 1.01
N VAL A 5 2.41 13.95 0.32
CA VAL A 5 1.80 13.52 -0.94
C VAL A 5 1.12 12.19 -0.71
N ALA A 6 -0.17 12.13 -0.98
CA ALA A 6 -0.97 10.90 -0.91
C ALA A 6 -1.15 10.30 -2.31
N ILE A 7 -0.84 9.00 -2.49
CA ILE A 7 -1.07 8.29 -3.75
C ILE A 7 -1.92 7.05 -3.49
N ASP A 8 -3.16 7.09 -3.95
CA ASP A 8 -4.12 6.00 -3.77
C ASP A 8 -4.44 5.27 -5.08
N GLY A 9 -4.79 4.01 -4.96
CA GLY A 9 -5.19 3.19 -6.11
C GLY A 9 -5.16 1.70 -5.83
N PRO A 10 -5.66 0.85 -6.74
CA PRO A 10 -5.81 -0.58 -6.52
C PRO A 10 -4.48 -1.33 -6.42
N ALA A 11 -4.54 -2.58 -5.96
CA ALA A 11 -3.36 -3.45 -5.90
C ALA A 11 -2.77 -3.69 -7.30
N GLY A 12 -1.44 -3.70 -7.43
CA GLY A 12 -0.78 -3.95 -8.73
C GLY A 12 -0.82 -2.78 -9.73
N ALA A 13 -1.32 -1.60 -9.35
CA ALA A 13 -1.35 -0.40 -10.21
C ALA A 13 0.04 0.24 -10.44
N GLY A 14 1.12 -0.32 -9.89
CA GLY A 14 2.46 0.24 -10.02
C GLY A 14 2.79 1.33 -9.00
N LYS A 15 1.84 1.70 -8.12
CA LYS A 15 2.00 2.78 -7.13
C LYS A 15 3.34 2.76 -6.40
N SER A 16 3.67 1.63 -5.77
CA SER A 16 4.84 1.55 -4.89
C SER A 16 6.16 1.82 -5.63
N THR A 17 6.28 1.36 -6.87
CA THR A 17 7.47 1.61 -7.69
C THR A 17 7.54 3.07 -8.11
N ILE A 18 6.43 3.62 -8.60
CA ILE A 18 6.33 5.01 -9.06
C ILE A 18 6.53 5.96 -7.88
N SER A 19 5.80 5.75 -6.77
CA SER A 19 5.85 6.59 -5.57
C SER A 19 7.25 6.63 -4.95
N ARG A 20 7.92 5.48 -4.84
CA ARG A 20 9.29 5.40 -4.31
C ARG A 20 10.27 6.18 -5.15
N ARG A 21 10.23 6.03 -6.48
CA ARG A 21 11.11 6.75 -7.40
C ARG A 21 10.80 8.25 -7.45
N ALA A 22 9.54 8.63 -7.42
CA ALA A 22 9.14 10.03 -7.34
C ALA A 22 9.59 10.67 -6.02
N ALA A 23 9.41 10.00 -4.89
CA ALA A 23 9.89 10.46 -3.59
C ALA A 23 11.41 10.67 -3.59
N GLN A 24 12.17 9.69 -4.08
CA GLN A 24 13.63 9.79 -4.19
C GLN A 24 14.06 10.99 -5.04
N ALA A 25 13.41 11.22 -6.18
CA ALA A 25 13.73 12.33 -7.08
C ALA A 25 13.38 13.70 -6.49
N LEU A 26 12.45 13.75 -5.52
CA LEU A 26 12.04 14.96 -4.81
C LEU A 26 12.78 15.18 -3.47
N GLY A 27 13.59 14.21 -3.05
CA GLY A 27 14.26 14.25 -1.73
C GLY A 27 13.32 13.95 -0.56
N PHE A 28 12.15 13.35 -0.82
CA PHE A 28 11.15 12.96 0.18
C PHE A 28 11.37 11.51 0.61
N ILE A 29 10.90 11.16 1.81
CA ILE A 29 10.82 9.76 2.19
C ILE A 29 9.62 9.10 1.50
N TYR A 30 9.77 7.81 1.20
CA TYR A 30 8.68 6.99 0.68
C TYR A 30 8.08 6.13 1.78
N VAL A 31 6.75 6.04 1.87
CA VAL A 31 6.02 5.24 2.86
C VAL A 31 5.07 4.26 2.17
N ASP A 32 5.43 2.96 2.15
CA ASP A 32 4.56 1.85 1.72
C ASP A 32 3.64 1.43 2.87
N THR A 33 2.41 1.96 2.90
CA THR A 33 1.47 1.57 3.95
C THR A 33 1.00 0.12 3.80
N GLY A 34 0.98 -0.40 2.57
CA GLY A 34 0.71 -1.81 2.33
C GLY A 34 1.70 -2.74 3.02
N ALA A 35 2.96 -2.30 3.20
CA ALA A 35 3.95 -3.06 3.96
C ALA A 35 3.58 -3.15 5.45
N LEU A 36 3.01 -2.10 6.03
CA LEU A 36 2.52 -2.10 7.42
C LEU A 36 1.40 -3.13 7.61
N TYR A 37 0.40 -3.11 6.74
CA TYR A 37 -0.69 -4.09 6.78
C TYR A 37 -0.21 -5.52 6.52
N ARG A 38 0.76 -5.71 5.62
CA ARG A 38 1.39 -7.03 5.40
C ARG A 38 2.16 -7.51 6.62
N THR A 39 2.74 -6.61 7.40
CA THR A 39 3.43 -6.94 8.65
C THR A 39 2.44 -7.42 9.71
N VAL A 40 1.30 -6.75 9.86
CA VAL A 40 0.22 -7.23 10.74
C VAL A 40 -0.34 -8.56 10.24
N GLY A 41 -0.54 -8.71 8.92
CA GLY A 41 -0.95 -9.98 8.32
C GLY A 41 0.04 -11.11 8.60
N LEU A 42 1.34 -10.86 8.45
CA LEU A 42 2.39 -11.83 8.79
C LEU A 42 2.36 -12.22 10.27
N ASN A 43 2.14 -11.25 11.17
CA ASN A 43 1.97 -11.55 12.60
C ASN A 43 0.79 -12.50 12.84
N ALA A 44 -0.36 -12.24 12.20
CA ALA A 44 -1.53 -13.08 12.32
C ALA A 44 -1.26 -14.50 11.79
N LEU A 45 -0.61 -14.64 10.63
CA LEU A 45 -0.22 -15.92 10.06
C LEU A 45 0.73 -16.71 10.95
N ARG A 46 1.79 -16.05 11.47
CA ARG A 46 2.77 -16.70 12.36
C ARG A 46 2.16 -17.20 13.67
N ARG A 47 1.09 -16.52 14.13
CA ARG A 47 0.35 -16.88 15.35
C ARG A 47 -0.81 -17.87 15.10
N GLY A 48 -1.04 -18.29 13.85
CA GLY A 48 -2.15 -19.17 13.49
C GLY A 48 -3.53 -18.55 13.73
N VAL A 49 -3.65 -17.22 13.60
CA VAL A 49 -4.92 -16.49 13.80
C VAL A 49 -5.87 -16.80 12.65
N ASP A 50 -7.12 -17.11 12.96
CA ASP A 50 -8.18 -17.23 11.98
C ASP A 50 -8.46 -15.87 11.34
N LEU A 51 -8.11 -15.73 10.07
CA LEU A 51 -8.29 -14.49 9.31
C LEU A 51 -9.75 -14.22 8.89
N GLU A 52 -10.66 -15.14 9.12
CA GLU A 52 -12.11 -14.92 8.96
C GLU A 52 -12.76 -14.43 10.26
N ASN A 53 -12.03 -14.40 11.37
CA ASN A 53 -12.50 -13.92 12.66
C ASN A 53 -11.92 -12.53 12.99
N PRO A 54 -12.71 -11.43 12.83
CA PRO A 54 -12.27 -10.07 13.10
C PRO A 54 -11.82 -9.83 14.55
N GLU A 55 -12.44 -10.52 15.52
CA GLU A 55 -12.11 -10.39 16.95
C GLU A 55 -10.75 -11.01 17.25
N ALA A 56 -10.45 -12.18 16.65
CA ALA A 56 -9.15 -12.82 16.77
C ALA A 56 -8.05 -11.98 16.13
N ILE A 57 -8.33 -11.34 14.99
CA ILE A 57 -7.41 -10.40 14.33
C ILE A 57 -7.18 -9.18 15.24
N ALA A 58 -8.24 -8.59 15.80
CA ALA A 58 -8.13 -7.44 16.69
C ALA A 58 -7.31 -7.75 17.95
N GLU A 59 -7.46 -8.95 18.51
CA GLU A 59 -6.67 -9.40 19.64
C GLU A 59 -5.19 -9.58 19.26
N SER A 60 -4.91 -10.01 18.02
CA SER A 60 -3.56 -10.31 17.57
C SER A 60 -2.63 -9.08 17.48
N VAL A 61 -3.18 -7.88 17.39
CA VAL A 61 -2.38 -6.64 17.35
C VAL A 61 -2.06 -6.08 18.72
N LYS A 62 -2.64 -6.63 19.78
CA LYS A 62 -2.32 -6.21 21.13
C LYS A 62 -0.91 -6.65 21.51
N GLY A 63 -0.12 -5.69 21.98
CA GLY A 63 1.24 -5.93 22.48
C GLY A 63 2.29 -6.19 21.42
N ILE A 64 1.97 -6.02 20.12
CA ILE A 64 3.01 -6.03 19.08
C ILE A 64 3.53 -4.62 18.82
N SER A 65 4.77 -4.54 18.31
CA SER A 65 5.37 -3.32 17.79
C SER A 65 5.59 -3.46 16.30
N VAL A 66 5.17 -2.45 15.54
CA VAL A 66 5.46 -2.31 14.11
C VAL A 66 6.21 -1.00 13.92
N GLU A 67 7.38 -1.06 13.30
CA GLU A 67 8.23 0.11 13.06
C GLU A 67 8.65 0.19 11.59
N LEU A 68 8.78 1.42 11.10
CA LEU A 68 9.46 1.71 9.84
C LEU A 68 10.82 2.34 10.13
N LYS A 69 11.86 1.81 9.50
CA LYS A 69 13.20 2.40 9.49
C LYS A 69 13.66 2.60 8.05
N TYR A 70 14.57 3.53 7.88
CA TYR A 70 15.20 3.77 6.58
C TYR A 70 16.65 3.35 6.66
N GLU A 71 16.98 2.28 5.93
CA GLU A 71 18.33 1.71 5.86
C GLU A 71 18.83 1.85 4.42
N ASN A 72 19.93 2.57 4.22
CA ASN A 72 20.52 2.84 2.91
C ASN A 72 19.53 3.51 1.90
N GLY A 73 18.60 4.34 2.42
CA GLY A 73 17.59 5.02 1.60
C GLY A 73 16.37 4.16 1.23
N GLU A 74 16.31 2.93 1.72
CA GLU A 74 15.16 2.03 1.54
C GLU A 74 14.38 1.84 2.83
N GLN A 75 13.05 1.70 2.69
CA GLN A 75 12.17 1.40 3.80
C GLN A 75 12.35 -0.05 4.25
N ALA A 76 12.68 -0.25 5.51
CA ALA A 76 12.67 -1.53 6.20
C ALA A 76 11.54 -1.58 7.23
N VAL A 77 10.86 -2.71 7.34
CA VAL A 77 9.74 -2.90 8.27
C VAL A 77 10.12 -3.89 9.34
N PHE A 78 9.83 -3.52 10.58
CA PHE A 78 10.15 -4.33 11.76
C PHE A 78 8.87 -4.75 12.49
N LEU A 79 8.83 -6.02 12.90
CA LEU A 79 7.81 -6.60 13.78
C LEU A 79 8.49 -7.05 15.06
N ASN A 80 8.13 -6.46 16.19
CA ASN A 80 8.74 -6.79 17.50
C ASN A 80 10.29 -6.76 17.48
N GLY A 81 10.86 -5.82 16.73
CA GLY A 81 12.31 -5.66 16.58
C GLY A 81 12.96 -6.55 15.50
N GLU A 82 12.23 -7.52 14.91
CA GLU A 82 12.71 -8.34 13.78
C GLU A 82 12.48 -7.60 12.46
N ASN A 83 13.49 -7.50 11.60
CA ASN A 83 13.30 -7.02 10.22
C ASN A 83 12.55 -8.07 9.39
N VAL A 84 11.31 -7.77 9.05
CA VAL A 84 10.42 -8.67 8.31
C VAL A 84 10.24 -8.30 6.83
N SER A 85 11.02 -7.37 6.32
CA SER A 85 10.89 -6.84 4.95
C SER A 85 10.92 -7.92 3.86
N ALA A 86 11.70 -8.98 4.05
CA ALA A 86 11.78 -10.12 3.13
C ALA A 86 10.54 -11.03 3.20
N PHE A 87 9.91 -11.13 4.36
CA PHE A 87 8.81 -12.07 4.62
C PHE A 87 7.43 -11.54 4.25
N ILE A 88 7.26 -10.23 4.13
CA ILE A 88 5.96 -9.58 3.85
C ILE A 88 5.62 -9.48 2.36
N ARG A 89 6.46 -9.97 1.46
CA ARG A 89 6.28 -9.86 -0.01
C ARG A 89 5.77 -11.16 -0.64
N THR A 90 5.12 -12.01 0.14
CA THR A 90 4.52 -13.26 -0.33
C THR A 90 3.05 -13.09 -0.70
N PRO A 91 2.47 -13.98 -1.52
CA PRO A 91 1.03 -14.01 -1.79
C PRO A 91 0.20 -14.13 -0.51
N GLU A 92 0.60 -14.99 0.42
CA GLU A 92 -0.09 -15.22 1.70
C GLU A 92 -0.11 -13.96 2.55
N ALA A 93 1.02 -13.26 2.69
CA ALA A 93 1.08 -11.99 3.42
C ALA A 93 0.22 -10.90 2.75
N SER A 94 0.13 -10.93 1.42
CA SER A 94 -0.72 -9.99 0.66
C SER A 94 -2.21 -10.28 0.84
N MET A 95 -2.61 -11.54 0.92
CA MET A 95 -3.98 -11.97 1.22
C MET A 95 -4.34 -11.61 2.66
N ALA A 96 -3.46 -11.95 3.62
CA ALA A 96 -3.64 -11.61 5.02
C ALA A 96 -3.78 -10.09 5.23
N ALA A 97 -2.97 -9.27 4.54
CA ALA A 97 -3.07 -7.81 4.59
C ALA A 97 -4.46 -7.29 4.17
N SER A 98 -5.06 -7.88 3.13
CA SER A 98 -6.43 -7.51 2.71
C SER A 98 -7.44 -7.80 3.81
N LYS A 99 -7.35 -8.97 4.47
CA LYS A 99 -8.24 -9.37 5.57
C LYS A 99 -8.06 -8.46 6.80
N VAL A 100 -6.83 -8.30 7.29
CA VAL A 100 -6.58 -7.51 8.50
C VAL A 100 -6.88 -6.02 8.30
N SER A 101 -6.76 -5.50 7.08
CA SER A 101 -7.05 -4.09 6.78
C SER A 101 -8.53 -3.72 6.87
N ALA A 102 -9.43 -4.71 6.88
CA ALA A 102 -10.86 -4.52 7.10
C ALA A 102 -11.23 -4.39 8.58
N VAL A 103 -10.32 -4.74 9.51
CA VAL A 103 -10.57 -4.75 10.96
C VAL A 103 -10.24 -3.39 11.56
N PRO A 104 -11.21 -2.72 12.24
CA PRO A 104 -11.03 -1.38 12.81
C PRO A 104 -9.82 -1.25 13.73
N ALA A 105 -9.62 -2.21 14.64
CA ALA A 105 -8.52 -2.20 15.60
C ALA A 105 -7.13 -2.22 14.92
N VAL A 106 -6.99 -2.92 13.78
CA VAL A 106 -5.74 -2.91 13.01
C VAL A 106 -5.48 -1.54 12.40
N ARG A 107 -6.53 -0.92 11.89
CA ARG A 107 -6.42 0.41 11.30
C ARG A 107 -6.05 1.47 12.33
N GLU A 108 -6.71 1.44 13.49
CA GLU A 108 -6.41 2.31 14.61
C GLU A 108 -4.96 2.13 15.09
N PHE A 109 -4.52 0.89 15.24
CA PHE A 109 -3.15 0.55 15.60
C PHE A 109 -2.10 1.15 14.64
N LEU A 110 -2.34 1.09 13.32
CA LEU A 110 -1.40 1.61 12.32
C LEU A 110 -1.57 3.11 12.02
N PHE A 111 -2.72 3.69 12.34
CA PHE A 111 -3.06 5.08 11.98
C PHE A 111 -2.09 6.08 12.62
N GLY A 112 -1.84 5.95 13.91
CA GLY A 112 -0.93 6.85 14.63
C GLY A 112 0.49 6.80 14.05
N LEU A 113 1.00 5.60 13.75
CA LEU A 113 2.32 5.44 13.12
C LEU A 113 2.42 6.16 11.76
N GLN A 114 1.40 6.03 10.93
CA GLN A 114 1.37 6.69 9.61
C GLN A 114 1.34 8.22 9.75
N GLN A 115 0.51 8.74 10.63
CA GLN A 115 0.43 10.18 10.88
C GLN A 115 1.71 10.74 11.51
N ASP A 116 2.31 10.03 12.45
CA ASP A 116 3.57 10.43 13.08
C ASP A 116 4.72 10.53 12.07
N ILE A 117 4.79 9.60 11.12
CA ILE A 117 5.80 9.65 10.05
C ILE A 117 5.57 10.88 9.17
N ALA A 118 4.34 11.13 8.75
CA ALA A 118 3.97 12.25 7.89
C ALA A 118 4.16 13.61 8.58
N ALA A 119 3.94 13.70 9.89
CA ALA A 119 4.14 14.92 10.66
C ALA A 119 5.60 15.34 10.77
N LYS A 120 6.51 14.37 10.73
CA LYS A 120 7.96 14.58 10.96
C LYS A 120 8.79 14.67 9.69
N ASN A 121 8.23 14.32 8.53
CA ASN A 121 8.98 14.18 7.28
C ASN A 121 8.19 14.68 6.08
N ASP A 122 8.89 15.24 5.10
CA ASP A 122 8.35 15.37 3.76
C ASP A 122 8.24 13.97 3.16
N CYS A 123 7.03 13.54 2.78
CA CYS A 123 6.82 12.16 2.38
C CYS A 123 5.87 11.98 1.19
N VAL A 124 6.12 10.92 0.42
CA VAL A 124 5.15 10.32 -0.50
C VAL A 124 4.66 9.03 0.12
N MET A 125 3.37 8.98 0.46
CA MET A 125 2.73 7.83 1.09
C MET A 125 1.76 7.18 0.11
N ASP A 126 1.90 5.88 -0.14
CA ASP A 126 0.97 5.17 -1.02
C ASP A 126 0.08 4.15 -0.28
N GLY A 127 -1.15 4.03 -0.77
CA GLY A 127 -2.13 3.14 -0.15
C GLY A 127 -3.44 2.98 -0.92
N ARG A 128 -4.56 3.00 -0.16
CA ARG A 128 -5.94 2.90 -0.67
C ARG A 128 -6.84 4.04 -0.23
N ASP A 129 -6.49 4.63 0.87
CA ASP A 129 -7.30 5.60 1.61
C ASP A 129 -6.42 6.69 2.25
N ILE A 130 -5.25 6.92 1.66
CA ILE A 130 -4.30 7.88 2.22
C ILE A 130 -4.87 9.28 2.13
N GLY A 131 -5.31 9.70 0.96
CA GLY A 131 -5.87 11.03 0.73
C GLY A 131 -7.27 11.25 1.31
N THR A 132 -8.00 10.17 1.66
CA THR A 132 -9.34 10.27 2.24
C THR A 132 -9.37 10.15 3.75
N VAL A 133 -8.47 9.35 4.35
CA VAL A 133 -8.52 8.98 5.77
C VAL A 133 -7.22 9.29 6.50
N VAL A 134 -6.08 8.81 5.98
CA VAL A 134 -4.81 8.91 6.72
C VAL A 134 -4.26 10.34 6.68
N LEU A 135 -4.21 10.94 5.50
CA LEU A 135 -3.70 12.29 5.26
C LEU A 135 -4.73 13.15 4.49
N PRO A 136 -5.90 13.41 5.08
CA PRO A 136 -6.98 14.16 4.40
C PRO A 136 -6.59 15.60 4.08
N HIS A 137 -5.51 16.10 4.67
CA HIS A 137 -4.95 17.44 4.45
C HIS A 137 -3.59 17.39 3.72
N ALA A 138 -3.26 16.28 3.05
CA ALA A 138 -2.06 16.22 2.20
C ALA A 138 -2.10 17.32 1.13
N GLN A 139 -0.96 17.97 0.89
CA GLN A 139 -0.86 19.06 -0.07
C GLN A 139 -1.13 18.59 -1.50
N VAL A 140 -0.74 17.37 -1.82
CA VAL A 140 -1.03 16.76 -3.12
C VAL A 140 -1.66 15.39 -2.91
N LYS A 141 -2.79 15.15 -3.58
CA LYS A 141 -3.47 13.86 -3.57
C LYS A 141 -3.60 13.35 -5.00
N ILE A 142 -3.17 12.12 -5.22
CA ILE A 142 -3.18 11.48 -6.53
C ILE A 142 -3.97 10.18 -6.45
N SER A 143 -4.91 10.01 -7.38
CA SER A 143 -5.56 8.73 -7.64
C SER A 143 -4.93 8.10 -8.87
N LEU A 144 -4.40 6.89 -8.72
CA LEU A 144 -3.71 6.15 -9.77
C LEU A 144 -4.51 4.90 -10.14
N PRO A 145 -5.52 5.03 -11.02
CA PRO A 145 -6.30 3.90 -11.49
C PRO A 145 -5.46 3.01 -12.40
N ALA A 146 -5.84 1.73 -12.48
CA ALA A 146 -5.33 0.81 -13.49
C ALA A 146 -6.34 -0.33 -13.70
N PRO A 147 -6.68 -0.70 -14.94
CA PRO A 147 -7.60 -1.80 -15.23
C PRO A 147 -7.15 -3.11 -14.60
N ALA A 148 -8.10 -3.90 -14.10
CA ALA A 148 -7.80 -5.17 -13.44
C ALA A 148 -7.09 -6.15 -14.37
N GLU A 149 -7.46 -6.15 -15.64
CA GLU A 149 -6.89 -6.98 -16.69
C GLU A 149 -5.38 -6.69 -16.91
N GLU A 150 -5.00 -5.40 -16.97
CA GLU A 150 -3.59 -4.99 -17.13
C GLU A 150 -2.76 -5.36 -15.90
N ARG A 151 -3.32 -5.15 -14.71
CA ARG A 151 -2.65 -5.50 -13.45
C ARG A 151 -2.48 -7.02 -13.32
N ALA A 152 -3.50 -7.79 -13.71
CA ALA A 152 -3.45 -9.25 -13.73
C ALA A 152 -2.41 -9.77 -14.74
N ARG A 153 -2.31 -9.14 -15.92
CA ARG A 153 -1.31 -9.50 -16.93
C ARG A 153 0.12 -9.29 -16.43
N ARG A 154 0.39 -8.13 -15.80
CA ARG A 154 1.67 -7.85 -15.18
C ARG A 154 2.01 -8.85 -14.08
N ARG A 155 1.05 -9.13 -13.19
CA ARG A 155 1.22 -10.06 -12.08
C ARG A 155 1.42 -11.50 -12.55
N TYR A 156 0.66 -11.94 -13.53
CA TYR A 156 0.82 -13.26 -14.15
C TYR A 156 2.23 -13.44 -14.71
N LYS A 157 2.74 -12.44 -15.47
CA LYS A 157 4.09 -12.45 -15.99
C LYS A 157 5.14 -12.58 -14.89
N GLU A 158 5.03 -11.79 -13.82
CA GLU A 158 5.94 -11.86 -12.67
C GLU A 158 5.95 -13.25 -12.00
N LEU A 159 4.79 -13.90 -11.88
CA LEU A 159 4.66 -15.22 -11.26
C LEU A 159 5.29 -16.29 -12.14
N ILE A 160 5.06 -16.24 -13.45
CA ILE A 160 5.69 -17.16 -14.42
C ILE A 160 7.22 -17.00 -14.42
N GLU A 161 7.73 -15.76 -14.41
CA GLU A 161 9.17 -15.49 -14.34
C GLU A 161 9.83 -16.03 -13.06
N LYS A 162 9.06 -16.13 -11.96
CA LYS A 162 9.48 -16.76 -10.70
C LYS A 162 9.36 -18.28 -10.71
N GLY A 163 8.86 -18.88 -11.80
CA GLY A 163 8.68 -20.33 -11.93
C GLY A 163 7.40 -20.87 -11.26
N GLU A 164 6.47 -19.99 -10.88
CA GLU A 164 5.20 -20.41 -10.30
C GLU A 164 4.25 -20.94 -11.39
N LYS A 165 3.47 -21.97 -11.05
CA LYS A 165 2.46 -22.55 -11.95
C LYS A 165 1.11 -21.91 -11.61
N VAL A 166 0.72 -20.92 -12.39
CA VAL A 166 -0.53 -20.20 -12.22
C VAL A 166 -1.26 -20.04 -13.55
N GLU A 167 -2.58 -19.94 -13.50
CA GLU A 167 -3.44 -19.61 -14.64
C GLU A 167 -3.80 -18.14 -14.59
N TYR A 168 -3.80 -17.47 -15.76
CA TYR A 168 -4.12 -16.04 -15.86
C TYR A 168 -5.51 -15.73 -15.31
N GLU A 169 -6.49 -16.56 -15.59
CA GLU A 169 -7.88 -16.42 -15.14
C GLU A 169 -8.00 -16.40 -13.61
N ASN A 170 -7.20 -17.24 -12.93
CA ASN A 170 -7.15 -17.27 -11.48
C ASN A 170 -6.53 -15.98 -10.92
N VAL A 171 -5.42 -15.51 -11.50
CA VAL A 171 -4.77 -14.25 -11.11
C VAL A 171 -5.72 -13.06 -11.30
N LEU A 172 -6.47 -13.05 -12.42
CA LEU A 172 -7.46 -12.00 -12.68
C LEU A 172 -8.63 -12.05 -11.69
N ALA A 173 -9.15 -13.25 -11.41
CA ALA A 173 -10.25 -13.45 -10.47
C ALA A 173 -9.86 -12.99 -9.05
N GLU A 174 -8.68 -13.37 -8.58
CA GLU A 174 -8.14 -12.94 -7.28
C GLU A 174 -7.98 -11.41 -7.22
N MET A 175 -7.50 -10.80 -8.29
CA MET A 175 -7.34 -9.35 -8.36
C MET A 175 -8.67 -8.62 -8.33
N LYS A 176 -9.67 -9.07 -9.09
CA LYS A 176 -11.03 -8.52 -9.06
C LYS A 176 -11.69 -8.70 -7.69
N GLN A 177 -11.51 -9.84 -7.05
CA GLN A 177 -12.02 -10.07 -5.70
C GLN A 177 -11.38 -9.14 -4.69
N ARG A 178 -10.07 -8.90 -4.80
CA ARG A 178 -9.37 -7.97 -3.94
C ARG A 178 -9.84 -6.53 -4.13
N ASP A 179 -10.01 -6.10 -5.38
CA ASP A 179 -10.56 -4.76 -5.69
C ASP A 179 -11.96 -4.57 -5.12
N TYR A 180 -12.80 -5.62 -5.25
CA TYR A 180 -14.12 -5.62 -4.66
C TYR A 180 -14.05 -5.45 -3.13
N ASN A 181 -13.21 -6.22 -2.47
CA ASN A 181 -13.03 -6.16 -1.02
C ASN A 181 -12.51 -4.77 -0.59
N ASP A 182 -11.47 -4.24 -1.26
CA ASP A 182 -10.88 -2.93 -0.94
C ASP A 182 -11.89 -1.79 -1.14
N SER A 183 -12.78 -1.88 -2.16
CA SER A 183 -13.75 -0.83 -2.49
C SER A 183 -15.04 -0.91 -1.66
N ASN A 184 -15.41 -2.09 -1.16
CA ASN A 184 -16.67 -2.33 -0.46
C ASN A 184 -16.51 -2.55 1.05
N ARG A 185 -15.30 -2.47 1.60
CA ARG A 185 -15.12 -2.58 3.04
C ARG A 185 -15.83 -1.42 3.75
N ALA A 186 -16.39 -1.71 4.93
CA ALA A 186 -17.22 -0.76 5.69
C ALA A 186 -16.41 0.46 6.17
N ILE A 187 -15.09 0.30 6.39
CA ILE A 187 -14.22 1.34 6.91
C ILE A 187 -13.13 1.64 5.90
N ALA A 188 -12.95 2.93 5.60
CA ALA A 188 -11.92 3.45 4.72
C ALA A 188 -11.83 2.71 3.36
N PRO A 189 -12.93 2.61 2.60
CA PRO A 189 -12.92 1.95 1.30
C PRO A 189 -11.97 2.65 0.34
N LEU A 190 -11.46 1.89 -0.64
CA LEU A 190 -10.70 2.45 -1.73
C LEU A 190 -11.56 3.43 -2.53
N ARG A 191 -11.31 4.70 -2.38
CA ARG A 191 -11.96 5.80 -3.10
C ARG A 191 -10.95 6.91 -3.36
N ALA A 192 -11.06 7.54 -4.53
CA ALA A 192 -10.34 8.79 -4.78
C ALA A 192 -10.85 9.88 -3.81
N ALA A 193 -9.95 10.66 -3.24
CA ALA A 193 -10.34 11.86 -2.50
C ALA A 193 -11.01 12.85 -3.47
N PRO A 194 -11.99 13.67 -3.02
CA PRO A 194 -12.71 14.61 -3.90
C PRO A 194 -11.79 15.61 -4.61
N ASP A 195 -10.67 15.93 -3.99
CA ASP A 195 -9.63 16.83 -4.47
C ASP A 195 -8.41 16.10 -5.06
N ALA A 196 -8.51 14.79 -5.28
CA ALA A 196 -7.42 14.01 -5.87
C ALA A 196 -7.31 14.22 -7.38
N ILE A 197 -6.09 14.41 -7.84
CA ILE A 197 -5.75 14.45 -9.27
C ILE A 197 -5.70 13.00 -9.77
N THR A 198 -6.54 12.67 -10.74
CA THR A 198 -6.50 11.34 -11.36
C THR A 198 -5.39 11.29 -12.41
N VAL A 199 -4.47 10.35 -12.25
CA VAL A 199 -3.36 10.15 -13.19
C VAL A 199 -3.38 8.72 -13.70
N ASP A 200 -3.83 8.54 -14.94
CA ASP A 200 -3.75 7.25 -15.62
C ASP A 200 -2.35 7.08 -16.23
N THR A 201 -1.71 5.97 -15.90
CA THR A 201 -0.39 5.58 -16.38
C THR A 201 -0.41 4.25 -17.15
N THR A 202 -1.59 3.78 -17.55
CA THR A 202 -1.78 2.45 -18.16
C THR A 202 -0.94 2.26 -19.41
N GLU A 203 -0.92 3.26 -20.30
CA GLU A 203 -0.21 3.25 -21.59
C GLU A 203 1.23 3.79 -21.51
N LEU A 204 1.68 4.21 -20.31
CA LEU A 204 2.99 4.81 -20.13
C LEU A 204 4.04 3.77 -19.74
N SER A 205 5.27 3.96 -20.19
CA SER A 205 6.42 3.28 -19.62
C SER A 205 6.61 3.66 -18.14
N LEU A 206 7.44 2.89 -17.44
CA LEU A 206 7.73 3.18 -16.04
C LEU A 206 8.35 4.57 -15.86
N ASP A 207 9.30 4.94 -16.71
CA ASP A 207 10.00 6.24 -16.62
C ASP A 207 9.06 7.41 -16.94
N GLU A 208 8.22 7.29 -17.97
CA GLU A 208 7.17 8.29 -18.24
C GLU A 208 6.18 8.42 -17.11
N SER A 209 5.78 7.30 -16.48
CA SER A 209 4.89 7.31 -15.32
C SER A 209 5.51 8.06 -14.14
N ILE A 210 6.80 7.83 -13.87
CA ILE A 210 7.54 8.50 -12.80
C ILE A 210 7.64 10.00 -13.06
N GLU A 211 8.02 10.40 -14.29
CA GLU A 211 8.12 11.81 -14.66
C GLU A 211 6.75 12.51 -14.56
N LYS A 212 5.68 11.86 -15.03
CA LYS A 212 4.32 12.40 -14.96
C LYS A 212 3.90 12.64 -13.49
N ILE A 213 4.09 11.66 -12.61
CA ILE A 213 3.75 11.81 -11.19
C ILE A 213 4.62 12.88 -10.51
N LYS A 214 5.92 12.90 -10.80
CA LYS A 214 6.83 13.93 -10.28
C LYS A 214 6.41 15.34 -10.70
N ASN A 215 6.01 15.53 -11.97
CA ASN A 215 5.54 16.81 -12.47
C ASN A 215 4.22 17.23 -11.82
N VAL A 216 3.25 16.31 -11.73
CA VAL A 216 1.99 16.57 -11.00
C VAL A 216 2.27 17.00 -9.56
N ILE A 217 3.19 16.36 -8.86
CA ILE A 217 3.55 16.77 -7.48
C ILE A 217 4.13 18.19 -7.49
N LYS A 218 5.11 18.48 -8.34
CA LYS A 218 5.77 19.80 -8.39
C LYS A 218 4.84 20.94 -8.77
N GLU A 219 3.88 20.71 -9.64
CA GLU A 219 2.92 21.72 -10.11
C GLU A 219 1.84 22.05 -9.07
N ASN A 220 1.69 21.19 -8.06
CA ASN A 220 0.66 21.33 -7.04
C ASN A 220 1.21 21.55 -5.61
N LEU A 221 2.52 21.74 -5.47
CA LEU A 221 3.19 22.18 -4.25
C LEU A 221 3.39 23.69 -4.27
#